data_35c44e2902988381711419d6230ef073
#
_entry.id   35c44e2902988381711419d6230ef073
#
_cell.length_a   1.000
_cell.length_b   1.000
_cell.length_c   1.000
_cell.angle_alpha   90.00
_cell.angle_beta   90.00
_cell.angle_gamma   90.00
#
_symmetry.space_group_name_H-M   'P 1'
#
loop_
_entity.id
_entity.type
_entity.pdbx_description
1 polymer ?
#
loop_
_entity_poly.entity_id
_entity_poly.type
_entity_poly.pdbx_seq_one_letter_code
_entity_poly.pdbx_strand_id
1 'polypeptide(L)'
;HLEVRMLYRERRNHEAQLEVRVKQQVAQLEKMSRLQRFFSPQLAERILAGAVGDPLKTHRADITAVSIDLRRFTAFTESTEPEDVMAALHQFHSVIGPLILKYEGTIEYFAGDGIMVIFNDPLEIPDAPERALRLALDMRSAMEPVVEAWCSQGYNLGMGIGIARGYATIGTIGFEGRWDYAAVGS
;
A
#
# COMPACT_ATOMS: atom_id res chain seq x y z
N HIS A 1 36.99 -16.53 44.96
CA HIS A 1 35.70 -15.94 45.39
C HIS A 1 35.40 -14.59 44.72
N LEU A 2 36.40 -13.74 44.44
CA LEU A 2 36.23 -12.45 43.76
C LEU A 2 35.91 -12.62 42.24
N GLU A 3 36.63 -13.49 41.55
CA GLU A 3 36.41 -13.79 40.13
C GLU A 3 35.01 -14.34 39.85
N VAL A 4 34.51 -15.25 40.67
CA VAL A 4 33.17 -15.82 40.52
C VAL A 4 32.10 -14.74 40.70
N ARG A 5 32.28 -13.81 41.63
CA ARG A 5 31.37 -12.65 41.82
C ARG A 5 31.39 -11.68 40.63
N MET A 6 32.54 -11.47 40.02
CA MET A 6 32.67 -10.62 38.84
C MET A 6 31.96 -11.25 37.65
N LEU A 7 32.17 -12.55 37.39
CA LEU A 7 31.48 -13.30 36.32
C LEU A 7 29.97 -13.31 36.50
N TYR A 8 29.44 -13.47 37.71
CA TYR A 8 28.02 -13.37 38.01
C TYR A 8 27.45 -11.98 37.74
N ARG A 9 28.21 -10.93 38.02
CA ARG A 9 27.82 -9.55 37.78
C ARG A 9 27.80 -9.24 36.27
N GLU A 10 28.82 -9.66 35.56
CA GLU A 10 28.89 -9.51 34.09
C GLU A 10 27.76 -10.26 33.40
N ARG A 11 27.47 -11.49 33.84
CA ARG A 11 26.34 -12.26 33.26
C ARG A 11 25.00 -11.57 33.51
N ARG A 12 24.72 -11.11 34.72
CA ARG A 12 23.48 -10.36 35.01
C ARG A 12 23.35 -9.07 34.21
N ASN A 13 24.45 -8.35 34.02
CA ASN A 13 24.46 -7.13 33.22
C ASN A 13 24.20 -7.46 31.74
N HIS A 14 24.78 -8.54 31.23
CA HIS A 14 24.56 -9.00 29.86
C HIS A 14 23.11 -9.46 29.64
N GLU A 15 22.58 -10.24 30.60
CA GLU A 15 21.15 -10.66 30.57
C GLU A 15 20.21 -9.46 30.56
N ALA A 16 20.45 -8.45 31.44
CA ALA A 16 19.66 -7.24 31.48
C ALA A 16 19.75 -6.42 30.18
N GLN A 17 20.93 -6.34 29.56
CA GLN A 17 21.11 -5.69 28.26
C GLN A 17 20.39 -6.43 27.13
N LEU A 18 20.41 -7.78 27.15
CA LEU A 18 19.68 -8.60 26.18
C LEU A 18 18.17 -8.41 26.32
N GLU A 19 17.65 -8.41 27.55
CA GLU A 19 16.22 -8.16 27.78
C GLU A 19 15.76 -6.80 27.24
N VAL A 20 16.54 -5.75 27.47
CA VAL A 20 16.24 -4.41 26.94
C VAL A 20 16.25 -4.42 25.41
N ARG A 21 17.26 -5.06 24.80
CA ARG A 21 17.36 -5.16 23.33
C ARG A 21 16.21 -5.95 22.72
N VAL A 22 15.85 -7.09 23.34
CA VAL A 22 14.69 -7.90 22.90
C VAL A 22 13.40 -7.09 22.98
N LYS A 23 13.14 -6.38 24.09
CA LYS A 23 11.96 -5.51 24.20
C LYS A 23 11.91 -4.43 23.13
N GLN A 24 13.06 -3.81 22.83
CA GLN A 24 13.15 -2.80 21.77
C GLN A 24 12.87 -3.40 20.37
N GLN A 25 13.43 -4.59 20.10
CA GLN A 25 13.21 -5.29 18.83
C GLN A 25 11.74 -5.71 18.67
N VAL A 26 11.11 -6.24 19.73
CA VAL A 26 9.69 -6.60 19.71
C VAL A 26 8.82 -5.37 19.42
N ALA A 27 9.05 -4.26 20.12
CA ALA A 27 8.32 -3.02 19.90
C ALA A 27 8.51 -2.48 18.47
N GLN A 28 9.71 -2.62 17.90
CA GLN A 28 9.99 -2.22 16.51
C GLN A 28 9.28 -3.13 15.51
N LEU A 29 9.26 -4.45 15.75
CA LEU A 29 8.55 -5.42 14.92
C LEU A 29 7.03 -5.20 14.96
N GLU A 30 6.47 -4.92 16.14
CA GLU A 30 5.04 -4.59 16.29
C GLU A 30 4.68 -3.32 15.53
N LYS A 31 5.52 -2.28 15.61
CA LYS A 31 5.33 -1.03 14.87
C LYS A 31 5.41 -1.28 13.35
N MET A 32 6.40 -2.07 12.90
CA MET A 32 6.53 -2.47 11.49
C MET A 32 5.29 -3.24 11.02
N SER A 33 4.88 -4.27 11.75
CA SER A 33 3.70 -5.09 11.43
C SER A 33 2.42 -4.25 11.35
N ARG A 34 2.27 -3.24 12.23
CA ARG A 34 1.14 -2.31 12.18
C ARG A 34 1.16 -1.46 10.91
N LEU A 35 2.31 -0.94 10.50
CA LEU A 35 2.43 -0.12 9.31
C LEU A 35 2.27 -0.92 8.02
N GLN A 36 2.79 -2.15 7.97
CA GLN A 36 2.68 -3.03 6.79
C GLN A 36 1.23 -3.47 6.47
N ARG A 37 0.28 -3.25 7.39
CA ARG A 37 -1.15 -3.46 7.09
C ARG A 37 -1.71 -2.42 6.13
N PHE A 38 -1.12 -1.22 6.10
CA PHE A 38 -1.60 -0.07 5.34
C PHE A 38 -0.66 0.31 4.20
N PHE A 39 0.63 0.05 4.38
CA PHE A 39 1.68 0.53 3.49
C PHE A 39 2.54 -0.60 2.95
N SER A 40 3.16 -0.36 1.80
CA SER A 40 4.20 -1.28 1.30
C SER A 40 5.36 -1.39 2.29
N PRO A 41 6.11 -2.51 2.30
CA PRO A 41 7.26 -2.69 3.19
C PRO A 41 8.27 -1.54 3.10
N GLN A 42 8.58 -1.07 1.90
CA GLN A 42 9.52 0.02 1.66
C GLN A 42 9.04 1.34 2.26
N LEU A 43 7.75 1.61 2.15
CA LEU A 43 7.14 2.81 2.72
C LEU A 43 7.11 2.73 4.26
N ALA A 44 6.77 1.57 4.81
CA ALA A 44 6.80 1.32 6.26
C ALA A 44 8.22 1.52 6.83
N GLU A 45 9.26 1.07 6.14
CA GLU A 45 10.66 1.30 6.54
C GLU A 45 11.03 2.79 6.54
N ARG A 46 10.63 3.55 5.52
CA ARG A 46 10.89 5.00 5.46
C ARG A 46 10.18 5.76 6.58
N ILE A 47 8.95 5.37 6.91
CA ILE A 47 8.20 5.93 8.05
C ILE A 47 8.92 5.63 9.37
N LEU A 48 9.40 4.41 9.57
CA LEU A 48 10.14 4.02 10.77
C LEU A 48 11.50 4.71 10.90
N ALA A 49 12.13 5.03 9.78
CA ALA A 49 13.36 5.82 9.73
C ALA A 49 13.16 7.31 10.10
N GLY A 50 11.92 7.74 10.38
CA GLY A 50 11.61 9.09 10.81
C GLY A 50 11.38 10.08 9.67
N ALA A 51 11.07 9.59 8.47
CA ALA A 51 10.76 10.44 7.32
C ALA A 51 9.48 11.27 7.51
N VAL A 52 8.56 10.78 8.35
CA VAL A 52 7.31 11.45 8.74
C VAL A 52 7.00 11.18 10.22
N GLY A 53 6.08 11.93 10.80
CA GLY A 53 5.55 11.72 12.15
C GLY A 53 4.72 10.43 12.26
N ASP A 54 3.60 10.47 12.98
CA ASP A 54 2.64 9.35 12.97
C ASP A 54 1.67 9.50 11.79
N PRO A 55 1.86 8.74 10.69
CA PRO A 55 1.03 8.88 9.49
C PRO A 55 -0.39 8.36 9.70
N LEU A 56 -0.63 7.56 10.73
CA LEU A 56 -1.95 7.01 11.04
C LEU A 56 -2.84 8.00 11.80
N LYS A 57 -2.28 9.10 12.29
CA LYS A 57 -3.05 10.18 12.94
C LYS A 57 -3.78 10.99 11.86
N THR A 58 -5.05 11.29 12.11
CA THR A 58 -5.86 12.13 11.21
C THR A 58 -5.20 13.48 10.96
N HIS A 59 -5.03 13.82 9.68
CA HIS A 59 -4.44 15.07 9.23
C HIS A 59 -5.01 15.50 7.86
N ARG A 60 -4.70 16.70 7.42
CA ARG A 60 -5.12 17.23 6.12
C ARG A 60 -3.90 17.37 5.21
N ALA A 61 -4.01 16.85 3.98
CA ALA A 61 -2.95 16.92 2.99
C ALA A 61 -3.48 17.29 1.60
N ASP A 62 -2.64 17.92 0.78
CA ASP A 62 -2.87 18.12 -0.65
C ASP A 62 -2.35 16.86 -1.37
N ILE A 63 -3.25 16.03 -1.88
CA ILE A 63 -2.92 14.75 -2.51
C ILE A 63 -3.25 14.74 -3.98
N THR A 64 -2.64 13.80 -4.70
CA THR A 64 -3.09 13.38 -6.02
C THR A 64 -3.62 11.96 -5.91
N ALA A 65 -4.91 11.79 -6.17
CA ALA A 65 -5.59 10.50 -6.17
C ALA A 65 -5.69 9.94 -7.59
N VAL A 66 -5.46 8.64 -7.72
CA VAL A 66 -5.62 7.88 -8.96
C VAL A 66 -6.60 6.75 -8.70
N SER A 67 -7.77 6.81 -9.34
CA SER A 67 -8.76 5.75 -9.35
C SER A 67 -8.55 4.88 -10.58
N ILE A 68 -8.49 3.58 -10.39
CA ILE A 68 -8.26 2.58 -11.44
C ILE A 68 -9.36 1.54 -11.32
N ASP A 69 -10.00 1.19 -12.45
CA ASP A 69 -11.06 0.19 -12.50
C ASP A 69 -11.03 -0.62 -13.81
N LEU A 70 -11.74 -1.75 -13.83
CA LEU A 70 -12.02 -2.50 -15.05
C LEU A 70 -13.39 -2.09 -15.62
N ARG A 71 -13.35 -1.50 -16.81
CA ARG A 71 -14.58 -1.14 -17.52
C ARG A 71 -15.37 -2.39 -17.90
N ARG A 72 -16.69 -2.34 -17.70
CA ARG A 72 -17.65 -3.43 -17.95
C ARG A 72 -17.45 -4.66 -17.09
N PHE A 73 -16.75 -4.53 -15.96
CA PHE A 73 -16.47 -5.65 -15.06
C PHE A 73 -17.76 -6.26 -14.50
N THR A 74 -18.74 -5.46 -14.11
CA THR A 74 -20.03 -5.96 -13.62
C THR A 74 -20.73 -6.87 -14.65
N ALA A 75 -20.81 -6.43 -15.91
CA ALA A 75 -21.40 -7.26 -16.96
C ALA A 75 -20.59 -8.53 -17.24
N PHE A 76 -19.27 -8.45 -17.12
CA PHE A 76 -18.38 -9.60 -17.24
C PHE A 76 -18.63 -10.64 -16.15
N THR A 77 -18.76 -10.21 -14.88
CA THR A 77 -19.04 -11.11 -13.75
C THR A 77 -20.40 -11.79 -13.83
N GLU A 78 -21.39 -11.14 -14.46
CA GLU A 78 -22.74 -11.69 -14.63
C GLU A 78 -22.81 -12.77 -15.73
N SER A 79 -21.86 -12.80 -16.66
CA SER A 79 -21.89 -13.66 -17.85
C SER A 79 -20.71 -14.66 -17.93
N THR A 80 -19.84 -14.70 -16.93
CA THR A 80 -18.59 -15.46 -16.95
C THR A 80 -18.49 -16.34 -15.72
N GLU A 81 -17.85 -17.50 -15.84
CA GLU A 81 -17.60 -18.39 -14.71
C GLU A 81 -16.70 -17.72 -13.66
N PRO A 82 -16.94 -17.94 -12.36
CA PRO A 82 -16.18 -17.29 -11.30
C PRO A 82 -14.66 -17.47 -11.37
N GLU A 83 -14.20 -18.62 -11.86
CA GLU A 83 -12.80 -18.95 -12.04
C GLU A 83 -12.13 -18.04 -13.08
N ASP A 84 -12.82 -17.77 -14.17
CA ASP A 84 -12.34 -16.87 -15.23
C ASP A 84 -12.34 -15.40 -14.76
N VAL A 85 -13.33 -15.02 -13.95
CA VAL A 85 -13.36 -13.70 -13.29
C VAL A 85 -12.15 -13.52 -12.39
N MET A 86 -11.85 -14.52 -11.57
CA MET A 86 -10.66 -14.49 -10.71
C MET A 86 -9.36 -14.46 -11.51
N ALA A 87 -9.28 -15.22 -12.60
CA ALA A 87 -8.11 -15.20 -13.48
C ALA A 87 -7.88 -13.83 -14.11
N ALA A 88 -8.93 -13.17 -14.58
CA ALA A 88 -8.85 -11.81 -15.13
C ALA A 88 -8.39 -10.79 -14.06
N LEU A 89 -8.93 -10.85 -12.84
CA LEU A 89 -8.49 -10.01 -11.73
C LEU A 89 -7.02 -10.24 -11.39
N HIS A 90 -6.57 -11.50 -11.33
CA HIS A 90 -5.15 -11.83 -11.07
C HIS A 90 -4.23 -11.25 -12.15
N GLN A 91 -4.60 -11.36 -13.43
CA GLN A 91 -3.85 -10.76 -14.53
C GLN A 91 -3.77 -9.24 -14.39
N PHE A 92 -4.90 -8.58 -14.17
CA PHE A 92 -4.98 -7.15 -13.92
C PHE A 92 -4.06 -6.70 -12.80
N HIS A 93 -4.20 -7.29 -11.61
CA HIS A 93 -3.41 -6.91 -10.44
C HIS A 93 -1.92 -7.21 -10.61
N SER A 94 -1.55 -8.31 -11.30
CA SER A 94 -0.15 -8.67 -11.55
C SER A 94 0.58 -7.67 -12.44
N VAL A 95 -0.14 -6.99 -13.34
CA VAL A 95 0.42 -5.96 -14.22
C VAL A 95 0.51 -4.60 -13.53
N ILE A 96 -0.58 -4.18 -12.85
CA ILE A 96 -0.63 -2.81 -12.30
C ILE A 96 0.07 -2.67 -10.94
N GLY A 97 0.05 -3.71 -10.11
CA GLY A 97 0.64 -3.67 -8.76
C GLY A 97 2.11 -3.27 -8.74
N PRO A 98 3.00 -3.90 -9.54
CA PRO A 98 4.40 -3.50 -9.63
C PRO A 98 4.62 -2.05 -10.07
N LEU A 99 3.72 -1.52 -10.92
CA LEU A 99 3.79 -0.13 -11.37
C LEU A 99 3.43 0.84 -10.24
N ILE A 100 2.40 0.54 -9.44
CA ILE A 100 2.05 1.35 -8.27
C ILE A 100 3.27 1.47 -7.33
N LEU A 101 3.92 0.35 -7.04
CA LEU A 101 5.11 0.32 -6.18
C LEU A 101 6.30 1.07 -6.81
N LYS A 102 6.54 0.90 -8.12
CA LYS A 102 7.59 1.62 -8.87
C LYS A 102 7.46 3.14 -8.75
N TYR A 103 6.22 3.63 -8.79
CA TYR A 103 5.93 5.06 -8.72
C TYR A 103 5.74 5.56 -7.27
N GLU A 104 5.93 4.71 -6.27
CA GLU A 104 5.78 5.01 -4.84
C GLU A 104 4.35 5.47 -4.47
N GLY A 105 3.34 4.93 -5.16
CA GLY A 105 1.94 5.18 -4.82
C GLY A 105 1.53 4.45 -3.55
N THR A 106 0.75 5.12 -2.70
CA THR A 106 0.13 4.54 -1.51
C THR A 106 -1.24 4.00 -1.88
N ILE A 107 -1.48 2.71 -1.71
CA ILE A 107 -2.79 2.11 -1.96
C ILE A 107 -3.71 2.46 -0.80
N GLU A 108 -4.77 3.20 -1.08
CA GLU A 108 -5.80 3.56 -0.11
C GLU A 108 -6.92 2.53 -0.10
N TYR A 109 -7.37 2.12 -1.28
CA TYR A 109 -8.47 1.19 -1.44
C TYR A 109 -8.10 0.12 -2.47
N PHE A 110 -8.44 -1.12 -2.16
CA PHE A 110 -8.22 -2.28 -3.02
C PHE A 110 -9.35 -3.29 -2.81
N ALA A 111 -10.31 -3.33 -3.74
CA ALA A 111 -11.41 -4.29 -3.69
C ALA A 111 -11.90 -4.67 -5.08
N GLY A 112 -11.77 -5.95 -5.41
CA GLY A 112 -12.17 -6.47 -6.71
C GLY A 112 -11.40 -5.83 -7.85
N ASP A 113 -12.10 -5.18 -8.75
CA ASP A 113 -11.54 -4.46 -9.89
C ASP A 113 -11.15 -3.00 -9.61
N GLY A 114 -11.58 -2.47 -8.46
CA GLY A 114 -11.33 -1.09 -8.05
C GLY A 114 -10.10 -0.91 -7.19
N ILE A 115 -9.23 0.03 -7.55
CA ILE A 115 -8.05 0.43 -6.77
C ILE A 115 -8.01 1.94 -6.70
N MET A 116 -7.79 2.45 -5.49
CA MET A 116 -7.46 3.85 -5.25
C MET A 116 -6.01 3.97 -4.78
N VAL A 117 -5.25 4.80 -5.46
CA VAL A 117 -3.86 5.10 -5.14
C VAL A 117 -3.75 6.60 -4.84
N ILE A 118 -3.06 6.95 -3.78
CA ILE A 118 -2.77 8.34 -3.44
C ILE A 118 -1.27 8.61 -3.50
N PHE A 119 -0.92 9.83 -3.88
CA PHE A 119 0.43 10.37 -3.89
C PHE A 119 0.50 11.59 -2.99
N ASN A 120 1.68 11.89 -2.48
CA ASN A 120 1.98 12.98 -1.56
C ASN A 120 1.49 12.74 -0.12
N ASP A 121 1.16 11.50 0.22
CA ASP A 121 0.86 11.06 1.58
C ASP A 121 1.11 9.53 1.70
N PRO A 122 1.73 9.05 2.78
CA PRO A 122 2.27 9.74 3.97
C PRO A 122 3.64 10.38 3.75
N LEU A 123 4.22 10.25 2.56
CA LEU A 123 5.48 10.89 2.19
C LEU A 123 5.21 12.05 1.24
N GLU A 124 5.89 13.15 1.49
CA GLU A 124 5.88 14.30 0.58
C GLU A 124 6.51 13.93 -0.77
N ILE A 125 5.76 14.16 -1.85
CA ILE A 125 6.16 13.88 -3.23
C ILE A 125 5.89 15.16 -4.04
N PRO A 126 6.90 16.01 -4.26
CA PRO A 126 6.71 17.32 -4.91
C PRO A 126 6.13 17.24 -6.33
N ASP A 127 6.43 16.15 -7.06
CA ASP A 127 5.98 15.88 -8.43
C ASP A 127 4.78 14.91 -8.48
N ALA A 128 3.96 14.85 -7.42
CA ALA A 128 2.86 13.90 -7.29
C ALA A 128 1.89 13.86 -8.51
N PRO A 129 1.42 14.99 -9.06
CA PRO A 129 0.54 14.97 -10.24
C PRO A 129 1.22 14.41 -11.50
N GLU A 130 2.49 14.76 -11.71
CA GLU A 130 3.26 14.27 -12.86
C GLU A 130 3.54 12.78 -12.72
N ARG A 131 3.88 12.33 -11.52
CA ARG A 131 4.11 10.92 -11.19
C ARG A 131 2.86 10.08 -11.38
N ALA A 132 1.70 10.58 -10.95
CA ALA A 132 0.40 9.96 -11.18
C ALA A 132 0.08 9.83 -12.68
N LEU A 133 0.36 10.86 -13.47
CA LEU A 133 0.16 10.82 -14.92
C LEU A 133 1.09 9.80 -15.59
N ARG A 134 2.37 9.77 -15.22
CA ARG A 134 3.32 8.77 -15.72
C ARG A 134 2.90 7.35 -15.37
N LEU A 135 2.44 7.11 -14.14
CA LEU A 135 1.87 5.84 -13.71
C LEU A 135 0.70 5.44 -14.63
N ALA A 136 -0.25 6.33 -14.87
CA ALA A 136 -1.42 6.05 -15.71
C ALA A 136 -1.03 5.71 -17.17
N LEU A 137 -0.03 6.37 -17.74
CA LEU A 137 0.48 6.09 -19.07
C LEU A 137 1.17 4.73 -19.14
N ASP A 138 2.05 4.44 -18.17
CA ASP A 138 2.73 3.14 -18.09
C ASP A 138 1.72 1.99 -17.88
N MET A 139 0.72 2.18 -17.02
CA MET A 139 -0.36 1.20 -16.83
C MET A 139 -1.13 0.94 -18.10
N ARG A 140 -1.51 1.99 -18.84
CA ARG A 140 -2.23 1.83 -20.11
C ARG A 140 -1.41 1.00 -21.10
N SER A 141 -0.13 1.32 -21.28
CA SER A 141 0.76 0.57 -22.17
C SER A 141 0.96 -0.88 -21.73
N ALA A 142 1.11 -1.13 -20.44
CA ALA A 142 1.32 -2.47 -19.91
C ALA A 142 0.04 -3.33 -19.98
N MET A 143 -1.14 -2.73 -19.89
CA MET A 143 -2.42 -3.42 -19.98
C MET A 143 -2.88 -3.69 -21.43
N GLU A 144 -2.33 -3.00 -22.42
CA GLU A 144 -2.72 -3.16 -23.83
C GLU A 144 -2.71 -4.62 -24.30
N PRO A 145 -1.61 -5.40 -24.15
CA PRO A 145 -1.58 -6.81 -24.54
C PRO A 145 -2.54 -7.70 -23.74
N VAL A 146 -2.83 -7.34 -22.48
CA VAL A 146 -3.78 -8.09 -21.65
C VAL A 146 -5.20 -7.89 -22.14
N VAL A 147 -5.55 -6.65 -22.44
CA VAL A 147 -6.88 -6.30 -23.02
C VAL A 147 -7.08 -6.95 -24.38
N GLU A 148 -6.07 -6.98 -25.24
CA GLU A 148 -6.11 -7.68 -26.53
C GLU A 148 -6.31 -9.20 -26.34
N ALA A 149 -5.63 -9.82 -25.39
CA ALA A 149 -5.82 -11.23 -25.06
C ALA A 149 -7.24 -11.51 -24.55
N TRP A 150 -7.80 -10.68 -23.69
CA TRP A 150 -9.19 -10.79 -23.23
C TRP A 150 -10.18 -10.64 -24.38
N CYS A 151 -9.95 -9.67 -25.26
CA CYS A 151 -10.78 -9.47 -26.44
C CYS A 151 -10.80 -10.70 -27.36
N SER A 152 -9.64 -11.35 -27.58
CA SER A 152 -9.54 -12.58 -28.36
C SER A 152 -10.22 -13.79 -27.72
N GLN A 153 -10.43 -13.77 -26.41
CA GLN A 153 -11.23 -14.76 -25.66
C GLN A 153 -12.73 -14.41 -25.64
N GLY A 154 -13.13 -13.28 -26.23
CA GLY A 154 -14.52 -12.82 -26.26
C GLY A 154 -14.88 -11.95 -25.04
N TYR A 155 -13.95 -11.63 -24.16
CA TYR A 155 -14.18 -10.76 -23.00
C TYR A 155 -14.08 -9.30 -23.41
N ASN A 156 -15.11 -8.53 -23.10
CA ASN A 156 -15.17 -7.11 -23.43
C ASN A 156 -14.76 -6.25 -22.22
N LEU A 157 -13.57 -6.51 -21.72
CA LEU A 157 -12.97 -5.78 -20.60
C LEU A 157 -12.05 -4.68 -21.11
N GLY A 158 -11.95 -3.60 -20.34
CA GLY A 158 -11.00 -2.52 -20.57
C GLY A 158 -10.60 -1.91 -19.23
N MET A 159 -9.60 -1.03 -19.22
CA MET A 159 -9.18 -0.33 -18.03
C MET A 159 -9.61 1.14 -18.06
N GLY A 160 -10.15 1.64 -16.94
CA GLY A 160 -10.42 3.05 -16.69
C GLY A 160 -9.42 3.61 -15.67
N ILE A 161 -8.94 4.85 -15.91
CA ILE A 161 -8.10 5.57 -14.96
C ILE A 161 -8.63 7.00 -14.84
N GLY A 162 -8.86 7.43 -13.59
CA GLY A 162 -9.17 8.82 -13.25
C GLY A 162 -8.09 9.40 -12.35
N ILE A 163 -7.71 10.66 -12.59
CA ILE A 163 -6.72 11.38 -11.76
C ILE A 163 -7.35 12.66 -11.26
N ALA A 164 -7.24 12.92 -9.96
CA ALA A 164 -7.69 14.16 -9.34
C ALA A 164 -6.65 14.65 -8.32
N ARG A 165 -6.53 15.97 -8.17
CA ARG A 165 -5.72 16.58 -7.12
C ARG A 165 -6.59 17.46 -6.25
N GLY A 166 -6.38 17.41 -4.96
CA GLY A 166 -7.08 18.27 -4.01
C GLY A 166 -6.70 18.01 -2.56
N TYR A 167 -7.28 18.79 -1.68
CA TYR A 167 -7.12 18.57 -0.24
C TYR A 167 -8.05 17.44 0.23
N ALA A 168 -7.48 16.53 0.98
CA ALA A 168 -8.23 15.47 1.65
C ALA A 168 -7.88 15.41 3.14
N THR A 169 -8.80 14.92 3.94
CA THR A 169 -8.53 14.51 5.32
C THR A 169 -8.16 13.04 5.30
N ILE A 170 -6.98 12.72 5.77
CA ILE A 170 -6.37 11.40 5.71
C ILE A 170 -6.23 10.85 7.12
N GLY A 171 -6.40 9.56 7.28
CA GLY A 171 -6.26 8.88 8.56
C GLY A 171 -6.75 7.45 8.52
N THR A 172 -6.81 6.81 9.69
CA THR A 172 -7.36 5.47 9.81
C THR A 172 -8.85 5.50 10.06
N ILE A 173 -9.60 4.69 9.31
CA ILE A 173 -11.04 4.48 9.46
C ILE A 173 -11.26 3.01 9.78
N GLY A 174 -12.19 2.71 10.70
CA GLY A 174 -12.53 1.34 11.03
C GLY A 174 -12.85 1.14 12.51
N PHE A 175 -12.68 -0.08 12.96
CA PHE A 175 -12.95 -0.51 14.33
C PHE A 175 -11.89 -1.48 14.83
N GLU A 176 -11.93 -1.79 16.13
CA GLU A 176 -10.95 -2.70 16.73
C GLU A 176 -10.87 -4.04 15.98
N GLY A 177 -9.66 -4.37 15.50
CA GLY A 177 -9.38 -5.56 14.69
C GLY A 177 -9.41 -5.33 13.18
N ARG A 178 -9.99 -4.22 12.67
CA ARG A 178 -10.00 -3.86 11.24
C ARG A 178 -9.95 -2.35 11.03
N TRP A 179 -8.83 -1.89 10.55
CA TRP A 179 -8.57 -0.49 10.21
C TRP A 179 -8.10 -0.39 8.77
N ASP A 180 -8.57 0.61 8.07
CA ASP A 180 -8.12 0.98 6.72
C ASP A 180 -7.53 2.39 6.75
N TYR A 181 -6.54 2.65 5.90
CA TYR A 181 -5.98 3.98 5.69
C TYR A 181 -6.79 4.64 4.58
N ALA A 182 -7.40 5.78 4.87
CA ALA A 182 -8.37 6.37 3.98
C ALA A 182 -8.17 7.87 3.80
N ALA A 183 -8.52 8.35 2.61
CA ALA A 183 -8.57 9.76 2.24
C ALA A 183 -10.02 10.18 1.98
N VAL A 184 -10.51 11.17 2.74
CA VAL A 184 -11.84 11.75 2.57
C VAL A 184 -11.70 13.17 2.06
N GLY A 185 -12.15 13.41 0.83
CA GLY A 185 -12.13 14.69 0.16
C GLY A 185 -13.44 14.99 -0.55
N SER A 186 -13.61 16.24 -1.01
CA SER A 186 -14.76 16.71 -1.82
C SER A 186 -14.31 16.96 -3.26
#